data_c1ccda42e0e72106cc87ab0494110ed6
#
_entry.id   c1ccda42e0e72106cc87ab0494110ed6
#
_cell.length_a   1.000
_cell.length_b   1.000
_cell.length_c   1.000
_cell.angle_alpha   90.00
_cell.angle_beta   90.00
_cell.angle_gamma   90.00
#
_symmetry.space_group_name_H-M   'P 1'
#
loop_
_entity.id
_entity.type
_entity.pdbx_description
1 polymer ?
#
loop_
_entity_poly.entity_id
_entity_poly.type
_entity_poly.pdbx_seq_one_letter_code
_entity_poly.pdbx_strand_id
1 'polypeptide(L)'
;MIKRLIISLALAVAACLPGAAKSTLGRPDLDSIRIASTDENSRYYYPKLLKKFMANDTVMTDKDFQYFYYGTLFQEDYDPYRDHMTPEKMASVAPLFNKKKWSRAERKQVLDFATEALTDNPINLRQLTNRIYVYEQNGKYDLAKIWQNKLNHLLLVIASSGTGIDPENAWVVVYPHDEYDFLNLSGITAREQKYQPPHYDYILVNPKTDSSPKGYYFNIEEILHQYYLKHPSENPTN
;
A
#
# COMPACT_ATOMS: atom_id res chain seq x y z
N MET A 1 8.93 -3.93 21.11
CA MET A 1 8.08 -2.78 20.77
C MET A 1 9.00 -1.61 20.45
N ILE A 2 9.31 -1.41 19.17
CA ILE A 2 9.98 -0.19 18.70
C ILE A 2 8.99 0.93 19.01
N LYS A 3 9.36 1.86 19.92
CA LYS A 3 8.82 3.20 19.84
C LYS A 3 9.34 3.77 18.52
N ARG A 4 8.67 3.39 17.42
CA ARG A 4 8.73 4.17 16.20
C ARG A 4 8.30 5.56 16.66
N LEU A 5 9.09 6.56 16.33
CA LEU A 5 8.56 7.89 16.17
C LEU A 5 7.51 7.69 15.09
N ILE A 6 6.32 7.34 15.52
CA ILE A 6 5.13 7.44 14.72
C ILE A 6 5.08 8.94 14.49
N ILE A 7 5.66 9.37 13.36
CA ILE A 7 5.17 10.60 12.77
C ILE A 7 3.70 10.36 12.76
N SER A 8 3.03 11.06 13.66
CA SER A 8 1.59 11.00 13.83
C SER A 8 0.99 11.51 12.53
N LEU A 9 1.02 10.67 11.50
CA LEU A 9 -0.06 10.60 10.58
C LEU A 9 -1.17 9.94 11.42
N ALA A 10 -1.79 10.73 12.30
CA ALA A 10 -3.17 10.55 12.57
C ALA A 10 -3.83 10.73 11.19
N LEU A 11 -3.77 9.70 10.35
CA LEU A 11 -4.90 9.34 9.57
C LEU A 11 -5.94 9.06 10.66
N ALA A 12 -6.53 10.16 11.19
CA ALA A 12 -7.88 10.09 11.63
C ALA A 12 -8.56 9.42 10.43
N VAL A 13 -8.74 8.10 10.49
CA VAL A 13 -9.88 7.47 9.84
C VAL A 13 -10.99 8.38 10.32
N ALA A 14 -11.33 9.34 9.46
CA ALA A 14 -12.21 10.45 9.81
C ALA A 14 -13.59 9.88 9.96
N ALA A 15 -13.81 9.25 11.10
CA ALA A 15 -15.09 9.31 11.74
C ALA A 15 -15.30 10.79 12.03
N CYS A 16 -15.99 11.46 11.10
CA CYS A 16 -16.67 12.74 11.29
C CYS A 16 -15.90 13.79 12.14
N LEU A 17 -14.88 14.44 11.57
CA LEU A 17 -14.49 15.76 12.01
C LEU A 17 -14.99 16.78 11.00
N PRO A 18 -15.87 17.70 11.40
CA PRO A 18 -16.22 18.84 10.55
C PRO A 18 -14.99 19.75 10.44
N GLY A 19 -14.35 19.78 9.24
CA GLY A 19 -13.24 20.67 8.97
C GLY A 19 -12.02 20.09 8.26
N ALA A 20 -11.88 18.77 8.10
CA ALA A 20 -10.87 18.22 7.20
C ALA A 20 -11.30 18.50 5.75
N ALA A 21 -10.42 19.11 4.96
CA ALA A 21 -10.65 19.27 3.53
C ALA A 21 -11.01 17.89 2.96
N LYS A 22 -12.25 17.76 2.44
CA LYS A 22 -12.76 16.52 1.90
C LYS A 22 -11.86 16.15 0.73
N SER A 23 -11.15 15.04 0.83
CA SER A 23 -10.34 14.53 -0.30
C SER A 23 -11.23 14.52 -1.54
N THR A 24 -10.71 15.01 -2.66
CA THR A 24 -11.42 14.97 -3.94
C THR A 24 -11.44 13.58 -4.55
N LEU A 25 -10.68 12.64 -3.94
CA LEU A 25 -10.65 11.24 -4.29
C LEU A 25 -11.87 10.53 -3.69
N GLY A 26 -12.42 9.59 -4.43
CA GLY A 26 -13.44 8.65 -4.00
C GLY A 26 -13.04 7.23 -4.38
N ARG A 27 -14.01 6.30 -4.30
CA ARG A 27 -13.85 4.93 -4.77
C ARG A 27 -13.31 4.93 -6.21
N PRO A 28 -12.30 4.10 -6.54
CA PRO A 28 -11.72 4.08 -7.87
C PRO A 28 -12.73 3.56 -8.91
N ASP A 29 -12.80 4.22 -10.04
CA ASP A 29 -13.41 3.69 -11.26
C ASP A 29 -12.33 2.86 -11.98
N LEU A 30 -12.29 1.56 -11.68
CA LEU A 30 -11.25 0.66 -12.18
C LEU A 30 -11.28 0.49 -13.70
N ASP A 31 -12.46 0.58 -14.34
CA ASP A 31 -12.54 0.54 -15.81
C ASP A 31 -11.90 1.76 -16.45
N SER A 32 -12.22 2.95 -15.98
CA SER A 32 -11.56 4.18 -16.43
C SER A 32 -10.05 4.17 -16.16
N ILE A 33 -9.63 3.61 -15.03
CA ILE A 33 -8.20 3.49 -14.67
C ILE A 33 -7.52 2.49 -15.60
N ARG A 34 -8.13 1.34 -15.87
CA ARG A 34 -7.61 0.34 -16.81
C ARG A 34 -7.34 0.96 -18.18
N ILE A 35 -8.34 1.61 -18.75
CA ILE A 35 -8.22 2.26 -20.06
C ILE A 35 -7.11 3.30 -20.06
N ALA A 36 -7.10 4.20 -19.09
CA ALA A 36 -6.17 5.31 -19.07
C ALA A 36 -4.73 4.91 -18.69
N SER A 37 -4.54 3.86 -17.88
CA SER A 37 -3.21 3.39 -17.48
C SER A 37 -2.49 2.57 -18.55
N THR A 38 -3.26 2.03 -19.51
CA THR A 38 -2.73 1.24 -20.63
C THR A 38 -2.64 2.01 -21.96
N ASP A 39 -3.28 3.19 -22.08
CA ASP A 39 -3.20 4.05 -23.27
C ASP A 39 -1.95 4.93 -23.23
N GLU A 40 -1.04 4.75 -24.18
CA GLU A 40 0.20 5.54 -24.31
C GLU A 40 -0.05 7.04 -24.50
N ASN A 41 -1.19 7.44 -25.05
CA ASN A 41 -1.55 8.84 -25.25
C ASN A 41 -2.12 9.48 -23.97
N SER A 42 -2.54 8.67 -23.02
CA SER A 42 -3.10 9.14 -21.76
C SER A 42 -2.05 9.88 -20.90
N ARG A 43 -2.49 10.94 -20.21
CA ARG A 43 -1.67 11.55 -19.15
C ARG A 43 -1.46 10.60 -17.97
N TYR A 44 -2.34 9.61 -17.80
CA TYR A 44 -2.32 8.62 -16.74
C TYR A 44 -1.69 7.28 -17.16
N TYR A 45 -1.05 7.24 -18.34
CA TYR A 45 -0.31 6.06 -18.78
C TYR A 45 0.68 5.60 -17.73
N TYR A 46 0.59 4.34 -17.30
CA TYR A 46 1.34 3.83 -16.15
C TYR A 46 2.84 4.08 -16.22
N PRO A 47 3.54 3.80 -17.33
CA PRO A 47 4.97 4.09 -17.45
C PRO A 47 5.34 5.57 -17.29
N LYS A 48 4.45 6.49 -17.69
CA LYS A 48 4.66 7.95 -17.47
C LYS A 48 4.53 8.29 -15.98
N LEU A 49 3.53 7.72 -15.29
CA LEU A 49 3.34 7.93 -13.86
C LEU A 49 4.46 7.29 -13.03
N LEU A 50 4.88 6.08 -13.39
CA LEU A 50 6.02 5.40 -12.77
C LEU A 50 7.30 6.25 -12.90
N LYS A 51 7.58 6.78 -14.08
CA LYS A 51 8.74 7.67 -14.30
C LYS A 51 8.69 8.90 -13.40
N LYS A 52 7.53 9.56 -13.27
CA LYS A 52 7.34 10.70 -12.37
C LYS A 52 7.56 10.31 -10.91
N PHE A 53 6.94 9.21 -10.49
CA PHE A 53 7.08 8.69 -9.13
C PHE A 53 8.55 8.38 -8.80
N MET A 54 9.28 7.71 -9.68
CA MET A 54 10.70 7.37 -9.46
C MET A 54 11.61 8.60 -9.50
N ALA A 55 11.30 9.59 -10.33
CA ALA A 55 12.04 10.86 -10.39
C ALA A 55 11.79 11.80 -9.20
N ASN A 56 10.96 11.40 -8.23
CA ASN A 56 10.54 12.23 -7.11
C ASN A 56 9.82 13.53 -7.55
N ASP A 57 8.99 13.42 -8.59
CA ASP A 57 8.22 14.54 -9.10
C ASP A 57 7.23 15.04 -8.03
N THR A 58 7.43 16.27 -7.58
CA THR A 58 6.63 16.88 -6.51
C THR A 58 5.31 17.47 -6.99
N VAL A 59 5.06 17.43 -8.31
CA VAL A 59 3.81 17.94 -8.91
C VAL A 59 2.79 16.83 -9.22
N MET A 60 3.08 15.59 -8.84
CA MET A 60 2.07 14.53 -8.89
C MET A 60 0.89 14.89 -8.00
N THR A 61 -0.31 14.87 -8.57
CA THR A 61 -1.57 15.13 -7.86
C THR A 61 -2.10 13.86 -7.20
N ASP A 62 -3.05 14.00 -6.25
CA ASP A 62 -3.75 12.84 -5.66
C ASP A 62 -4.37 11.93 -6.74
N LYS A 63 -4.88 12.52 -7.83
CA LYS A 63 -5.43 11.77 -8.96
C LYS A 63 -4.34 11.01 -9.71
N ASP A 64 -3.14 11.59 -9.89
CA ASP A 64 -2.00 10.87 -10.49
C ASP A 64 -1.60 9.66 -9.60
N PHE A 65 -1.59 9.83 -8.27
CA PHE A 65 -1.35 8.72 -7.33
C PHE A 65 -2.44 7.65 -7.38
N GLN A 66 -3.71 8.04 -7.50
CA GLN A 66 -4.83 7.10 -7.63
C GLN A 66 -4.66 6.23 -8.90
N TYR A 67 -4.40 6.88 -10.04
CA TYR A 67 -4.19 6.16 -11.30
C TYR A 67 -2.90 5.33 -11.30
N PHE A 68 -1.86 5.79 -10.61
CA PHE A 68 -0.63 5.02 -10.46
C PHE A 68 -0.83 3.78 -9.59
N TYR A 69 -1.44 3.93 -8.41
CA TYR A 69 -1.67 2.83 -7.48
C TYR A 69 -2.57 1.76 -8.11
N TYR A 70 -3.77 2.12 -8.53
CA TYR A 70 -4.70 1.14 -9.13
C TYR A 70 -4.32 0.73 -10.55
N GLY A 71 -3.61 1.55 -11.30
CA GLY A 71 -3.08 1.21 -12.62
C GLY A 71 -2.07 0.06 -12.58
N THR A 72 -1.47 -0.23 -11.42
CA THR A 72 -0.60 -1.40 -11.21
C THR A 72 -1.32 -2.72 -11.52
N LEU A 73 -2.62 -2.84 -11.19
CA LEU A 73 -3.44 -4.03 -11.45
C LEU A 73 -3.43 -4.46 -12.93
N PHE A 74 -3.30 -3.51 -13.84
CA PHE A 74 -3.48 -3.69 -15.28
C PHE A 74 -2.15 -3.76 -16.04
N GLN A 75 -1.02 -3.89 -15.33
CA GLN A 75 0.27 -4.07 -15.97
C GLN A 75 0.51 -5.54 -16.34
N GLU A 76 1.23 -5.78 -17.43
CA GLU A 76 1.48 -7.13 -17.94
C GLU A 76 2.20 -8.02 -16.93
N ASP A 77 3.12 -7.46 -16.16
CA ASP A 77 3.94 -8.13 -15.15
C ASP A 77 3.28 -8.19 -13.76
N TYR A 78 2.08 -7.63 -13.58
CA TYR A 78 1.36 -7.69 -12.31
C TYR A 78 1.03 -9.13 -11.94
N ASP A 79 1.45 -9.54 -10.75
CA ASP A 79 1.09 -10.80 -10.10
C ASP A 79 0.97 -10.54 -8.59
N PRO A 80 -0.24 -10.64 -8.00
CA PRO A 80 -0.47 -10.28 -6.60
C PRO A 80 0.19 -11.23 -5.61
N TYR A 81 0.55 -12.44 -6.03
CA TYR A 81 1.12 -13.48 -5.18
C TYR A 81 2.59 -13.79 -5.49
N ARG A 82 3.19 -13.08 -6.45
CA ARG A 82 4.60 -13.26 -6.77
C ARG A 82 5.48 -12.75 -5.62
N ASP A 83 6.45 -13.56 -5.24
CA ASP A 83 7.51 -13.12 -4.34
C ASP A 83 8.43 -12.13 -5.07
N HIS A 84 8.44 -10.88 -4.62
CA HIS A 84 9.28 -9.82 -5.18
C HIS A 84 10.75 -9.93 -4.78
N MET A 85 11.07 -10.84 -3.85
CA MET A 85 12.43 -11.04 -3.35
C MET A 85 12.70 -12.52 -3.14
N THR A 86 13.94 -12.95 -3.38
CA THR A 86 14.30 -14.35 -3.15
C THR A 86 14.23 -14.75 -1.66
N PRO A 87 13.93 -16.01 -1.32
CA PRO A 87 13.90 -16.49 0.06
C PRO A 87 15.18 -16.17 0.84
N GLU A 88 16.35 -16.26 0.20
CA GLU A 88 17.65 -15.97 0.83
C GLU A 88 17.77 -14.49 1.21
N LYS A 89 17.34 -13.57 0.33
CA LYS A 89 17.34 -12.14 0.62
C LYS A 89 16.36 -11.81 1.74
N MET A 90 15.15 -12.39 1.70
CA MET A 90 14.19 -12.25 2.79
C MET A 90 14.75 -12.76 4.11
N ALA A 91 15.36 -13.95 4.14
CA ALA A 91 15.97 -14.52 5.34
C ALA A 91 17.10 -13.64 5.90
N SER A 92 17.85 -12.95 5.04
CA SER A 92 18.96 -12.09 5.46
C SER A 92 18.50 -10.83 6.24
N VAL A 93 17.33 -10.30 5.95
CA VAL A 93 16.81 -9.06 6.58
C VAL A 93 15.74 -9.33 7.63
N ALA A 94 15.05 -10.47 7.58
CA ALA A 94 13.95 -10.78 8.50
C ALA A 94 14.33 -10.65 10.00
N PRO A 95 15.51 -11.08 10.47
CA PRO A 95 15.93 -10.90 11.86
C PRO A 95 16.08 -9.42 12.25
N LEU A 96 16.38 -8.53 11.29
CA LEU A 96 16.60 -7.11 11.55
C LEU A 96 15.28 -6.42 11.92
N PHE A 97 14.16 -6.83 11.33
CA PHE A 97 12.86 -6.22 11.61
C PHE A 97 12.35 -6.45 13.03
N ASN A 98 12.93 -7.42 13.76
CA ASN A 98 12.65 -7.66 15.18
C ASN A 98 13.55 -6.84 16.12
N LYS A 99 14.57 -6.16 15.60
CA LYS A 99 15.47 -5.33 16.41
C LYS A 99 14.88 -3.96 16.72
N LYS A 100 15.17 -3.46 17.91
CA LYS A 100 14.76 -2.10 18.33
C LYS A 100 15.57 -1.00 17.64
N LYS A 101 16.84 -1.29 17.30
CA LYS A 101 17.75 -0.35 16.63
C LYS A 101 18.65 -1.12 15.68
N TRP A 102 18.99 -0.49 14.57
CA TRP A 102 19.94 -1.02 13.59
C TRP A 102 21.30 -0.31 13.68
N SER A 103 22.38 -1.08 13.61
CA SER A 103 23.73 -0.56 13.39
C SER A 103 23.81 0.12 12.01
N ARG A 104 24.92 0.83 11.75
CA ARG A 104 25.14 1.46 10.43
C ARG A 104 25.15 0.42 9.29
N ALA A 105 25.75 -0.75 9.51
CA ALA A 105 25.79 -1.82 8.51
C ALA A 105 24.39 -2.41 8.25
N GLU A 106 23.63 -2.67 9.32
CA GLU A 106 22.26 -3.17 9.20
C GLU A 106 21.32 -2.17 8.51
N ARG A 107 21.47 -0.86 8.80
CA ARG A 107 20.71 0.17 8.06
C ARG A 107 21.02 0.17 6.58
N LYS A 108 22.30 -0.03 6.21
CA LYS A 108 22.69 -0.17 4.80
C LYS A 108 22.01 -1.39 4.18
N GLN A 109 22.06 -2.54 4.84
CA GLN A 109 21.45 -3.78 4.37
C GLN A 109 19.93 -3.63 4.15
N VAL A 110 19.22 -3.03 5.12
CA VAL A 110 17.78 -2.76 4.99
C VAL A 110 17.49 -1.76 3.86
N LEU A 111 18.34 -0.74 3.67
CA LEU A 111 18.16 0.23 2.59
C LEU A 111 18.39 -0.40 1.22
N ASP A 112 19.40 -1.23 1.08
CA ASP A 112 19.71 -1.94 -0.17
C ASP A 112 18.56 -2.88 -0.53
N PHE A 113 18.07 -3.66 0.46
CA PHE A 113 16.90 -4.52 0.30
C PHE A 113 15.65 -3.73 -0.10
N ALA A 114 15.33 -2.65 0.62
CA ALA A 114 14.16 -1.83 0.29
C ALA A 114 14.30 -1.15 -1.09
N THR A 115 15.51 -0.81 -1.50
CA THR A 115 15.76 -0.21 -2.82
C THR A 115 15.48 -1.22 -3.93
N GLU A 116 15.97 -2.44 -3.79
CA GLU A 116 15.72 -3.51 -4.76
C GLU A 116 14.24 -3.86 -4.84
N ALA A 117 13.59 -4.07 -3.69
CA ALA A 117 12.16 -4.37 -3.64
C ALA A 117 11.29 -3.27 -4.26
N LEU A 118 11.65 -1.99 -4.05
CA LEU A 118 10.94 -0.85 -4.66
C LEU A 118 11.24 -0.66 -6.14
N THR A 119 12.26 -1.30 -6.68
CA THR A 119 12.49 -1.33 -8.13
C THR A 119 11.50 -2.27 -8.81
N ASP A 120 11.17 -3.37 -8.18
CA ASP A 120 10.20 -4.35 -8.67
C ASP A 120 8.75 -3.95 -8.32
N ASN A 121 8.50 -3.54 -7.06
CA ASN A 121 7.19 -3.05 -6.62
C ASN A 121 7.32 -1.64 -5.99
N PRO A 122 7.20 -0.56 -6.79
CA PRO A 122 7.45 0.81 -6.34
C PRO A 122 6.43 1.32 -5.32
N ILE A 123 5.26 0.70 -5.21
CA ILE A 123 4.18 1.07 -4.28
C ILE A 123 4.17 0.23 -3.00
N ASN A 124 5.15 -0.63 -2.76
CA ASN A 124 5.21 -1.48 -1.56
C ASN A 124 5.32 -0.63 -0.29
N LEU A 125 4.21 -0.52 0.45
CA LEU A 125 4.06 0.36 1.62
C LEU A 125 5.09 0.06 2.72
N ARG A 126 5.39 -1.22 2.94
CA ARG A 126 6.37 -1.66 3.95
C ARG A 126 7.78 -1.23 3.60
N GLN A 127 8.18 -1.39 2.34
CA GLN A 127 9.53 -1.03 1.91
C GLN A 127 9.71 0.49 1.81
N LEU A 128 8.68 1.23 1.45
CA LEU A 128 8.66 2.69 1.58
C LEU A 128 8.90 3.11 3.04
N THR A 129 8.21 2.50 3.99
CA THR A 129 8.37 2.77 5.44
C THR A 129 9.79 2.44 5.92
N ASN A 130 10.36 1.31 5.52
CA ASN A 130 11.72 0.92 5.87
C ASN A 130 12.74 1.93 5.33
N ARG A 131 12.58 2.36 4.09
CA ARG A 131 13.43 3.36 3.44
C ARG A 131 13.38 4.71 4.15
N ILE A 132 12.19 5.19 4.50
CA ILE A 132 11.97 6.43 5.26
C ILE A 132 12.71 6.34 6.59
N TYR A 133 12.48 5.27 7.36
CA TYR A 133 13.11 5.07 8.65
C TYR A 133 14.64 5.08 8.57
N VAL A 134 15.22 4.40 7.58
CA VAL A 134 16.68 4.39 7.40
C VAL A 134 17.22 5.77 7.05
N TYR A 135 16.53 6.54 6.21
CA TYR A 135 16.95 7.91 5.91
C TYR A 135 16.92 8.80 7.15
N GLU A 136 15.89 8.72 7.98
CA GLU A 136 15.80 9.45 9.26
C GLU A 136 16.95 9.07 10.20
N GLN A 137 17.19 7.76 10.38
CA GLN A 137 18.28 7.27 11.25
C GLN A 137 19.69 7.65 10.74
N ASN A 138 19.82 7.98 9.47
CA ASN A 138 21.06 8.48 8.86
C ASN A 138 21.13 10.01 8.77
N GLY A 139 20.15 10.75 9.33
CA GLY A 139 20.08 12.22 9.28
C GLY A 139 19.74 12.78 7.89
N LYS A 140 19.26 11.95 6.95
CA LYS A 140 18.88 12.35 5.59
C LYS A 140 17.41 12.75 5.54
N TYR A 141 17.03 13.77 6.32
CA TYR A 141 15.64 14.16 6.55
C TYR A 141 14.91 14.63 5.28
N ASP A 142 15.58 15.32 4.36
CA ASP A 142 14.96 15.77 3.10
C ASP A 142 14.56 14.57 2.22
N LEU A 143 15.43 13.55 2.13
CA LEU A 143 15.09 12.32 1.44
C LEU A 143 13.96 11.56 2.15
N ALA A 144 14.00 11.47 3.47
CA ALA A 144 12.91 10.86 4.24
C ALA A 144 11.57 11.55 3.96
N LYS A 145 11.55 12.89 3.92
CA LYS A 145 10.36 13.69 3.66
C LYS A 145 9.77 13.43 2.26
N ILE A 146 10.61 13.31 1.23
CA ILE A 146 10.17 12.97 -0.13
C ILE A 146 9.44 11.62 -0.15
N TRP A 147 10.05 10.59 0.46
CA TRP A 147 9.46 9.26 0.51
C TRP A 147 8.24 9.18 1.42
N GLN A 148 8.23 9.93 2.51
CA GLN A 148 7.06 10.07 3.38
C GLN A 148 5.87 10.68 2.62
N ASN A 149 6.10 11.69 1.80
CA ASN A 149 5.06 12.29 0.98
C ASN A 149 4.43 11.27 0.02
N LYS A 150 5.25 10.46 -0.67
CA LYS A 150 4.77 9.37 -1.54
C LYS A 150 3.92 8.36 -0.76
N LEU A 151 4.41 7.90 0.40
CA LEU A 151 3.69 6.97 1.25
C LEU A 151 2.34 7.56 1.70
N ASN A 152 2.31 8.82 2.09
CA ASN A 152 1.09 9.50 2.52
C ASN A 152 0.03 9.55 1.41
N HIS A 153 0.42 9.85 0.16
CA HIS A 153 -0.50 9.85 -0.97
C HIS A 153 -1.03 8.44 -1.28
N LEU A 154 -0.20 7.39 -1.21
CA LEU A 154 -0.66 6.02 -1.40
C LEU A 154 -1.65 5.60 -0.31
N LEU A 155 -1.38 5.94 0.96
CA LEU A 155 -2.31 5.69 2.07
C LEU A 155 -3.62 6.48 1.89
N LEU A 156 -3.55 7.73 1.41
CA LEU A 156 -4.73 8.54 1.11
C LEU A 156 -5.58 7.90 -0.01
N VAL A 157 -4.95 7.37 -1.04
CA VAL A 157 -5.64 6.67 -2.14
C VAL A 157 -6.43 5.48 -1.61
N ILE A 158 -5.82 4.62 -0.77
CA ILE A 158 -6.50 3.48 -0.16
C ILE A 158 -7.62 3.97 0.76
N ALA A 159 -7.34 4.90 1.66
CA ALA A 159 -8.32 5.43 2.62
C ALA A 159 -9.54 6.09 1.93
N SER A 160 -9.34 6.72 0.77
CA SER A 160 -10.40 7.39 0.02
C SER A 160 -11.31 6.42 -0.74
N SER A 161 -10.94 5.13 -0.85
CA SER A 161 -11.75 4.13 -1.56
C SER A 161 -12.95 3.64 -0.78
N GLY A 162 -12.99 3.85 0.53
CA GLY A 162 -14.07 3.41 1.40
C GLY A 162 -13.86 3.74 2.87
N THR A 163 -14.62 3.09 3.74
CA THR A 163 -14.47 3.17 5.20
C THR A 163 -14.00 1.85 5.83
N GLY A 164 -14.07 0.76 5.07
CA GLY A 164 -13.76 -0.59 5.53
C GLY A 164 -14.77 -1.19 6.54
N ILE A 165 -15.86 -0.49 6.87
CA ILE A 165 -16.78 -0.91 7.95
C ILE A 165 -17.73 -2.02 7.50
N ASP A 166 -18.11 -2.01 6.25
CA ASP A 166 -19.02 -2.95 5.60
C ASP A 166 -18.53 -3.30 4.18
N PRO A 167 -19.06 -4.35 3.54
CA PRO A 167 -18.63 -4.77 2.19
C PRO A 167 -18.83 -3.69 1.13
N GLU A 168 -19.93 -2.92 1.19
CA GLU A 168 -20.22 -1.87 0.22
C GLU A 168 -19.21 -0.74 0.27
N ASN A 169 -18.67 -0.48 1.46
CA ASN A 169 -17.66 0.54 1.73
C ASN A 169 -16.28 -0.07 2.03
N ALA A 170 -16.03 -1.31 1.58
CA ALA A 170 -14.73 -1.96 1.72
C ALA A 170 -13.62 -1.12 1.09
N TRP A 171 -12.44 -1.08 1.71
CA TRP A 171 -11.25 -0.49 1.11
C TRP A 171 -10.80 -1.34 -0.08
N VAL A 172 -10.35 -0.67 -1.13
CA VAL A 172 -9.81 -1.32 -2.34
C VAL A 172 -8.30 -1.29 -2.28
N VAL A 173 -7.66 -2.44 -2.45
CA VAL A 173 -6.20 -2.60 -2.47
C VAL A 173 -5.75 -3.29 -3.74
N VAL A 174 -4.46 -3.20 -4.05
CA VAL A 174 -3.88 -3.82 -5.26
C VAL A 174 -2.99 -5.02 -4.95
N TYR A 175 -2.61 -5.21 -3.69
CA TYR A 175 -1.89 -6.39 -3.21
C TYR A 175 -2.47 -6.88 -1.89
N PRO A 176 -2.52 -8.20 -1.62
CA PRO A 176 -3.01 -8.72 -0.35
C PRO A 176 -2.22 -8.21 0.87
N HIS A 177 -0.91 -7.97 0.72
CA HIS A 177 -0.09 -7.45 1.82
C HIS A 177 -0.39 -5.97 2.15
N ASP A 178 -0.99 -5.20 1.23
CA ASP A 178 -1.38 -3.81 1.49
C ASP A 178 -2.43 -3.71 2.59
N GLU A 179 -3.29 -4.71 2.76
CA GLU A 179 -4.30 -4.76 3.82
C GLU A 179 -3.68 -4.61 5.20
N TYR A 180 -2.69 -5.44 5.49
CA TYR A 180 -1.98 -5.44 6.76
C TYR A 180 -1.09 -4.20 6.93
N ASP A 181 -0.41 -3.80 5.85
CA ASP A 181 0.48 -2.64 5.91
C ASP A 181 -0.31 -1.35 6.07
N PHE A 182 -1.45 -1.20 5.39
CA PHE A 182 -2.36 -0.07 5.55
C PHE A 182 -2.92 0.04 6.97
N LEU A 183 -3.45 -1.07 7.53
CA LEU A 183 -3.94 -1.10 8.90
C LEU A 183 -2.84 -0.74 9.90
N ASN A 184 -1.67 -1.36 9.80
CA ASN A 184 -0.55 -1.11 10.70
C ASN A 184 -0.07 0.35 10.64
N LEU A 185 0.01 0.93 9.45
CA LEU A 185 0.39 2.32 9.24
C LEU A 185 -0.69 3.30 9.73
N SER A 186 -1.95 2.88 9.73
CA SER A 186 -3.08 3.60 10.34
C SER A 186 -3.16 3.41 11.88
N GLY A 187 -2.20 2.71 12.48
CA GLY A 187 -2.17 2.47 13.94
C GLY A 187 -3.21 1.45 14.41
N ILE A 188 -3.65 0.57 13.52
CA ILE A 188 -4.60 -0.52 13.78
C ILE A 188 -3.82 -1.83 13.75
N THR A 189 -3.93 -2.65 14.79
CA THR A 189 -3.24 -3.93 14.88
C THR A 189 -4.13 -5.04 14.33
N ALA A 190 -3.76 -5.54 13.15
CA ALA A 190 -4.39 -6.69 12.53
C ALA A 190 -4.12 -7.98 13.32
N ARG A 191 -5.08 -8.92 13.31
CA ARG A 191 -5.00 -10.21 14.01
C ARG A 191 -5.12 -11.38 13.05
N GLU A 192 -6.27 -11.51 12.40
CA GLU A 192 -6.65 -12.68 11.62
C GLU A 192 -7.40 -12.21 10.37
N GLN A 193 -7.12 -12.83 9.23
CA GLN A 193 -7.84 -12.64 7.98
C GLN A 193 -8.90 -13.73 7.85
N LYS A 194 -10.08 -13.34 7.37
CA LYS A 194 -11.18 -14.24 7.02
C LYS A 194 -11.69 -13.87 5.65
N TYR A 195 -11.55 -14.79 4.70
CA TYR A 195 -12.17 -14.62 3.39
C TYR A 195 -13.69 -14.60 3.53
N GLN A 196 -14.33 -13.61 2.92
CA GLN A 196 -15.77 -13.43 2.87
C GLN A 196 -16.22 -13.45 1.40
N PRO A 197 -16.85 -14.54 0.95
CA PRO A 197 -17.32 -14.63 -0.42
C PRO A 197 -18.24 -13.44 -0.79
N PRO A 198 -18.23 -13.01 -2.07
CA PRO A 198 -17.49 -13.60 -3.17
C PRO A 198 -16.05 -13.05 -3.33
N HIS A 199 -15.69 -11.90 -2.78
CA HIS A 199 -14.41 -11.25 -3.06
C HIS A 199 -13.97 -10.24 -1.99
N TYR A 200 -14.24 -10.54 -0.73
CA TYR A 200 -13.80 -9.69 0.37
C TYR A 200 -12.86 -10.43 1.30
N ASP A 201 -11.86 -9.70 1.81
CA ASP A 201 -11.14 -10.08 3.01
C ASP A 201 -11.63 -9.25 4.20
N TYR A 202 -11.93 -9.94 5.29
CA TYR A 202 -12.28 -9.33 6.57
C TYR A 202 -11.13 -9.53 7.55
N ILE A 203 -10.45 -8.44 7.87
CA ILE A 203 -9.31 -8.45 8.79
C ILE A 203 -9.79 -8.11 10.20
N LEU A 204 -9.78 -9.10 11.08
CA LEU A 204 -10.01 -8.88 12.50
C LEU A 204 -8.89 -8.05 13.12
N VAL A 205 -9.25 -7.13 14.00
CA VAL A 205 -8.30 -6.22 14.65
C VAL A 205 -8.45 -6.23 16.18
N ASN A 206 -7.45 -5.69 16.88
CA ASN A 206 -7.58 -5.40 18.30
C ASN A 206 -8.34 -4.07 18.46
N PRO A 207 -9.58 -4.08 18.96
CA PRO A 207 -10.35 -2.86 19.13
C PRO A 207 -9.69 -1.96 20.18
N LYS A 208 -9.67 -0.64 19.93
CA LYS A 208 -9.13 0.33 20.89
C LYS A 208 -10.10 0.61 22.04
N THR A 209 -11.39 0.50 21.78
CA THR A 209 -12.50 0.67 22.74
C THR A 209 -13.60 -0.34 22.39
N ASP A 210 -14.55 -0.56 23.29
CA ASP A 210 -15.70 -1.46 23.05
C ASP A 210 -16.57 -1.03 21.86
N SER A 211 -16.58 0.27 21.53
CA SER A 211 -17.30 0.83 20.39
C SER A 211 -16.49 0.83 19.08
N SER A 212 -15.21 0.46 19.14
CA SER A 212 -14.36 0.39 17.93
C SER A 212 -14.73 -0.81 17.07
N PRO A 213 -14.57 -0.72 15.73
CA PRO A 213 -14.77 -1.87 14.85
C PRO A 213 -13.91 -3.08 15.26
N LYS A 214 -14.50 -4.27 15.18
CA LYS A 214 -13.80 -5.53 15.45
C LYS A 214 -12.99 -6.04 14.27
N GLY A 215 -13.20 -5.49 13.11
CA GLY A 215 -12.49 -5.78 11.86
C GLY A 215 -12.88 -4.82 10.76
N TYR A 216 -12.19 -4.96 9.62
CA TYR A 216 -12.40 -4.14 8.45
C TYR A 216 -12.43 -4.99 7.18
N TYR A 217 -13.23 -4.56 6.21
CA TYR A 217 -13.38 -5.19 4.92
C TYR A 217 -12.45 -4.57 3.89
N PHE A 218 -11.83 -5.45 3.11
CA PHE A 218 -11.08 -5.12 1.91
C PHE A 218 -11.72 -5.79 0.70
N ASN A 219 -11.86 -5.05 -0.39
CA ASN A 219 -12.33 -5.59 -1.66
C ASN A 219 -11.11 -6.04 -2.48
N ILE A 220 -11.06 -7.32 -2.76
CA ILE A 220 -10.00 -7.99 -3.53
C ILE A 220 -10.51 -8.54 -4.88
N GLU A 221 -11.67 -8.08 -5.33
CA GLU A 221 -12.31 -8.55 -6.57
C GLU A 221 -11.39 -8.46 -7.77
N GLU A 222 -10.79 -7.28 -7.99
CA GLU A 222 -9.90 -7.09 -9.12
C GLU A 222 -8.56 -7.83 -8.97
N ILE A 223 -8.05 -8.00 -7.74
CA ILE A 223 -6.88 -8.86 -7.47
C ILE A 223 -7.15 -10.29 -7.94
N LEU A 224 -8.29 -10.87 -7.53
CA LEU A 224 -8.68 -12.22 -7.92
C LEU A 224 -8.93 -12.31 -9.43
N HIS A 225 -9.61 -11.32 -10.01
CA HIS A 225 -9.86 -11.28 -11.44
C HIS A 225 -8.57 -11.29 -12.25
N GLN A 226 -7.62 -10.41 -11.95
CA GLN A 226 -6.34 -10.35 -12.64
C GLN A 226 -5.46 -11.60 -12.42
N TYR A 227 -5.55 -12.21 -11.24
CA TYR A 227 -4.88 -13.48 -10.96
C TYR A 227 -5.44 -14.61 -11.83
N TYR A 228 -6.77 -14.79 -11.84
CA TYR A 228 -7.40 -15.87 -12.61
C TYR A 228 -7.35 -15.69 -14.13
N LEU A 229 -7.17 -14.45 -14.62
CA LEU A 229 -6.85 -14.23 -16.04
C LEU A 229 -5.53 -14.88 -16.44
N LYS A 230 -4.55 -14.89 -15.54
CA LYS A 230 -3.22 -15.50 -15.75
C LYS A 230 -3.17 -16.99 -15.36
N HIS A 231 -4.03 -17.40 -14.44
CA HIS A 231 -4.13 -18.75 -13.89
C HIS A 231 -5.54 -19.34 -14.05
N PRO A 232 -6.05 -19.51 -15.28
CA PRO A 232 -7.45 -19.89 -15.50
C PRO A 232 -7.81 -21.28 -14.94
N SER A 233 -6.82 -22.17 -14.81
CA SER A 233 -7.03 -23.52 -14.22
C SER A 233 -7.28 -23.48 -12.70
N GLU A 234 -6.95 -22.38 -12.04
CA GLU A 234 -7.12 -22.22 -10.59
C GLU A 234 -8.40 -21.49 -10.22
N ASN A 235 -9.15 -21.02 -11.22
CA ASN A 235 -10.41 -20.31 -11.00
C ASN A 235 -11.49 -21.27 -10.48
N PRO A 236 -12.03 -21.09 -9.26
CA PRO A 236 -13.00 -21.96 -8.65
C PRO A 236 -14.39 -21.95 -9.36
N THR A 237 -14.60 -21.04 -10.29
CA THR A 237 -15.86 -20.92 -11.07
C THR A 237 -15.79 -21.59 -12.43
N ASN A 238 -14.69 -22.19 -12.81
CA ASN A 238 -14.52 -22.96 -14.05
C ASN A 238 -14.80 -24.44 -13.86
#